data_9cb4b688bb52fe451803e47b70c204c3
#
_entry.id   9cb4b688bb52fe451803e47b70c204c3
#
_cell.length_a   1.000
_cell.length_b   1.000
_cell.length_c   1.000
_cell.angle_alpha   90.00
_cell.angle_beta   90.00
_cell.angle_gamma   90.00
#
_symmetry.space_group_name_H-M   'P 1'
#
loop_
_entity.id
_entity.type
_entity.pdbx_description
1 polymer ?
#
loop_
_entity_poly.entity_id
_entity_poly.type
_entity_poly.pdbx_seq_one_letter_code
_entity_poly.pdbx_strand_id
1 'polypeptide(L)'
;MSQKMKFFNHELAIDLGTANTVIFKDGQIVLDEPSVVAVDAHTGSLVAVGAEAQLMEGKEHQGITTVRPLSSGVIADFDACEKMIKGFIHKMGGGKKGLFAPKLKIVVGISKGSTPVEVRAVRDSCEHAGAHDLYLIHEPMASALG
;
A
#
# COMPACT_ATOMS: atom_id res chain seq x y z
N MET A 1 26.03 -22.46 18.92
CA MET A 1 24.70 -22.11 18.41
C MET A 1 24.71 -20.62 18.08
N SER A 2 24.77 -20.31 16.80
CA SER A 2 24.73 -18.92 16.35
C SER A 2 23.29 -18.43 16.41
N GLN A 3 22.95 -17.66 17.44
CA GLN A 3 21.77 -16.81 17.39
C GLN A 3 22.07 -15.73 16.36
N LYS A 4 21.59 -15.95 15.12
CA LYS A 4 21.46 -14.86 14.14
C LYS A 4 20.60 -13.78 14.81
N MET A 5 21.23 -12.68 15.20
CA MET A 5 20.51 -11.46 15.52
C MET A 5 19.58 -11.19 14.31
N LYS A 6 18.31 -11.49 14.47
CA LYS A 6 17.28 -11.03 13.55
C LYS A 6 17.26 -9.52 13.70
N PHE A 7 18.02 -8.81 12.90
CA PHE A 7 17.72 -7.42 12.63
C PHE A 7 16.27 -7.39 12.17
N PHE A 8 15.44 -6.64 12.86
CA PHE A 8 14.01 -6.55 12.60
C PHE A 8 13.76 -5.93 11.22
N ASN A 9 13.90 -6.74 10.18
CA ASN A 9 13.44 -6.37 8.85
C ASN A 9 11.96 -6.70 8.80
N HIS A 10 11.12 -5.68 8.72
CA HIS A 10 9.72 -5.90 8.41
C HIS A 10 9.62 -6.14 6.91
N GLU A 11 9.31 -7.37 6.53
CA GLU A 11 9.03 -7.74 5.14
C GLU A 11 7.52 -7.78 4.93
N LEU A 12 7.04 -7.00 3.96
CA LEU A 12 5.64 -6.95 3.58
C LEU A 12 5.50 -7.32 2.11
N ALA A 13 4.51 -8.13 1.79
CA ALA A 13 4.07 -8.34 0.41
C ALA A 13 2.71 -7.66 0.22
N ILE A 14 2.60 -6.81 -0.78
CA ILE A 14 1.39 -6.03 -1.06
C ILE A 14 0.83 -6.47 -2.41
N ASP A 15 -0.44 -6.85 -2.40
CA ASP A 15 -1.24 -7.07 -3.59
C ASP A 15 -2.23 -5.90 -3.74
N LEU A 16 -1.97 -5.06 -4.74
CA LEU A 16 -2.79 -3.88 -5.05
C LEU A 16 -3.94 -4.28 -5.98
N GLY A 17 -5.05 -4.72 -5.41
CA GLY A 17 -6.25 -5.04 -6.16
C GLY A 17 -7.18 -3.84 -6.39
N THR A 18 -7.98 -3.90 -7.45
CA THR A 18 -9.00 -2.87 -7.77
C THR A 18 -10.04 -2.75 -6.66
N ALA A 19 -10.51 -3.86 -6.14
CA ALA A 19 -11.52 -3.90 -5.08
C ALA A 19 -10.88 -3.81 -3.69
N ASN A 20 -9.91 -4.67 -3.42
CA ASN A 20 -9.23 -4.80 -2.13
C ASN A 20 -7.72 -4.78 -2.29
N THR A 21 -7.06 -4.19 -1.32
CA THR A 21 -5.61 -4.32 -1.13
C THR A 21 -5.36 -5.34 -0.03
N VAL A 22 -4.50 -6.31 -0.31
CA VAL A 22 -4.11 -7.35 0.64
C VAL A 22 -2.63 -7.20 0.99
N ILE A 23 -2.31 -7.26 2.28
CA ILE A 23 -0.93 -7.22 2.75
C ILE A 23 -0.63 -8.48 3.55
N PHE A 24 0.48 -9.10 3.18
CA PHE A 24 1.03 -10.28 3.84
C PHE A 24 2.27 -9.89 4.65
N LYS A 25 2.40 -10.51 5.80
CA LYS A 25 3.60 -10.46 6.63
C LYS A 25 3.86 -11.85 7.19
N ASP A 26 5.10 -12.32 7.06
CA ASP A 26 5.49 -13.65 7.56
C ASP A 26 4.59 -14.78 7.06
N GLY A 27 4.13 -14.70 5.80
CA GLY A 27 3.26 -15.68 5.16
C GLY A 27 1.79 -15.64 5.60
N GLN A 28 1.40 -14.64 6.38
CA GLN A 28 0.01 -14.46 6.84
C GLN A 28 -0.57 -13.14 6.32
N ILE A 29 -1.87 -13.15 6.04
CA ILE A 29 -2.61 -11.94 5.72
C ILE A 29 -2.72 -11.10 7.00
N VAL A 30 -2.16 -9.90 6.99
CA VAL A 30 -2.23 -8.95 8.10
C VAL A 30 -3.15 -7.77 7.80
N LEU A 31 -3.52 -7.59 6.53
CA LEU A 31 -4.49 -6.59 6.10
C LEU A 31 -5.19 -7.08 4.84
N ASP A 32 -6.50 -6.99 4.83
CA ASP A 32 -7.37 -7.20 3.66
C ASP A 32 -8.48 -6.16 3.75
N GLU A 33 -8.32 -5.08 3.04
CA GLU A 33 -9.23 -3.94 3.12
C GLU A 33 -9.56 -3.37 1.74
N PRO A 34 -10.72 -2.71 1.60
CA PRO A 34 -11.09 -2.04 0.36
C PRO A 34 -10.04 -1.06 -0.13
N SER A 35 -9.79 -1.06 -1.44
CA SER A 35 -8.87 -0.12 -2.09
C SER A 35 -9.54 1.23 -2.27
N VAL A 36 -9.68 1.98 -1.20
CA VAL A 36 -10.33 3.30 -1.17
C VAL A 36 -9.66 4.20 -0.14
N VAL A 37 -9.59 5.48 -0.44
CA VAL A 37 -9.13 6.53 0.47
C VAL A 37 -10.22 7.59 0.62
N ALA A 38 -10.27 8.19 1.80
CA ALA A 38 -11.02 9.42 2.06
C ALA A 38 -10.02 10.55 2.28
N VAL A 39 -10.21 11.65 1.58
CA VAL A 39 -9.37 12.83 1.65
C VAL A 39 -10.21 14.07 1.96
N ASP A 40 -9.60 15.04 2.63
CA ASP A 40 -10.19 16.36 2.77
C ASP A 40 -10.24 17.05 1.41
N ALA A 41 -11.42 17.48 0.98
CA ALA A 41 -11.65 18.05 -0.34
C ALA A 41 -10.95 19.42 -0.55
N HIS A 42 -10.60 20.13 0.53
CA HIS A 42 -9.94 21.43 0.46
C HIS A 42 -8.42 21.31 0.53
N THR A 43 -7.91 20.44 1.39
CA THR A 43 -6.46 20.30 1.64
C THR A 43 -5.83 19.13 0.90
N GLY A 44 -6.64 18.15 0.45
CA GLY A 44 -6.16 16.88 -0.10
C GLY A 44 -5.54 15.95 0.94
N SER A 45 -5.60 16.30 2.22
CA SER A 45 -5.02 15.50 3.29
C SER A 45 -5.77 14.18 3.48
N LEU A 46 -5.04 13.12 3.79
CA LEU A 46 -5.63 11.81 4.06
C LEU A 46 -6.45 11.85 5.35
N VAL A 47 -7.71 11.44 5.27
CA VAL A 47 -8.64 11.31 6.40
C VAL A 47 -8.75 9.85 6.86
N ALA A 48 -8.95 8.93 5.93
CA ALA A 48 -9.08 7.50 6.22
C ALA A 48 -8.67 6.64 5.03
N VAL A 49 -8.40 5.36 5.27
CA VAL A 49 -8.11 4.36 4.24
C VAL A 49 -8.92 3.08 4.50
N GLY A 50 -9.15 2.33 3.45
CA GLY A 50 -9.75 1.00 3.55
C GLY A 50 -11.19 1.03 4.04
N ALA A 51 -11.53 0.15 4.96
CA ALA A 51 -12.88 0.00 5.48
C ALA A 51 -13.45 1.29 6.09
N GLU A 52 -12.64 2.07 6.78
CA GLU A 52 -13.05 3.37 7.32
C GLU A 52 -13.41 4.37 6.22
N ALA A 53 -12.59 4.44 5.16
CA ALA A 53 -12.88 5.30 4.01
C ALA A 53 -14.13 4.83 3.26
N GLN A 54 -14.33 3.52 3.14
CA GLN A 54 -15.52 2.95 2.50
C GLN A 54 -16.82 3.36 3.20
N LEU A 55 -16.82 3.48 4.53
CA LEU A 55 -17.98 3.95 5.29
C LEU A 55 -18.35 5.40 4.99
N MET A 56 -17.42 6.16 4.41
CA MET A 56 -17.63 7.57 4.02
C MET A 56 -18.12 7.71 2.58
N GLU A 57 -18.09 6.65 1.77
CA GLU A 57 -18.63 6.67 0.40
C GLU A 57 -20.12 7.05 0.41
N GLY A 58 -20.51 7.97 -0.44
CA GLY A 58 -21.87 8.48 -0.53
C GLY A 58 -22.29 9.44 0.61
N LYS A 59 -21.40 9.77 1.53
CA LYS A 59 -21.63 10.70 2.65
C LYS A 59 -20.77 11.98 2.54
N GLU A 60 -20.51 12.42 1.33
CA GLU A 60 -19.50 13.44 0.98
C GLU A 60 -19.92 14.90 1.30
N HIS A 61 -20.86 15.10 2.20
CA HIS A 61 -21.45 16.42 2.49
C HIS A 61 -20.69 17.26 3.53
N GLN A 62 -19.51 16.84 3.97
CA GLN A 62 -18.72 17.55 4.99
C GLN A 62 -17.28 17.85 4.56
N GLY A 63 -17.06 18.12 3.27
CA GLY A 63 -15.72 18.42 2.77
C GLY A 63 -14.79 17.20 2.69
N ILE A 64 -15.34 16.00 2.70
CA ILE A 64 -14.61 14.75 2.49
C ILE A 64 -14.95 14.20 1.11
N THR A 65 -13.95 13.76 0.37
CA THR A 65 -14.11 13.07 -0.91
C THR A 65 -13.50 11.67 -0.82
N THR A 66 -14.20 10.66 -1.32
CA THR A 66 -13.67 9.31 -1.42
C THR A 66 -13.16 9.02 -2.82
N VAL A 67 -12.02 8.35 -2.91
CA VAL A 67 -11.35 8.02 -4.17
C VAL A 67 -10.96 6.55 -4.15
N ARG A 68 -11.26 5.85 -5.26
CA ARG A 68 -10.74 4.52 -5.54
C ARG A 68 -9.55 4.66 -6.48
N PRO A 69 -8.32 4.46 -5.98
CA PRO A 69 -7.11 4.77 -6.76
C PRO A 69 -6.84 3.80 -7.89
N LEU A 70 -7.47 2.62 -7.87
CA LEU A 70 -7.27 1.55 -8.87
C LEU A 70 -8.56 1.30 -9.65
N SER A 71 -8.43 1.13 -10.95
CA SER A 71 -9.53 0.78 -11.86
C SER A 71 -9.04 -0.27 -12.86
N SER A 72 -9.74 -1.38 -12.98
CA SER A 72 -9.40 -2.47 -13.91
C SER A 72 -7.94 -2.94 -13.79
N GLY A 73 -7.41 -3.03 -12.57
CA GLY A 73 -6.05 -3.49 -12.28
C GLY A 73 -4.95 -2.47 -12.56
N VAL A 74 -5.30 -1.23 -12.91
CA VAL A 74 -4.34 -0.15 -13.17
C VAL A 74 -4.54 1.02 -12.20
N ILE A 75 -3.50 1.80 -11.99
CA ILE A 75 -3.57 3.01 -11.14
C ILE A 75 -4.24 4.12 -11.96
N ALA A 76 -5.43 4.54 -11.52
CA ALA A 76 -6.18 5.65 -12.11
C ALA A 76 -5.84 6.99 -11.45
N ASP A 77 -5.48 6.98 -10.16
CA ASP A 77 -5.08 8.15 -9.37
C ASP A 77 -3.82 7.86 -8.56
N PHE A 78 -2.70 8.43 -8.99
CA PHE A 78 -1.39 8.18 -8.36
C PHE A 78 -1.27 8.76 -6.96
N ASP A 79 -1.79 9.95 -6.73
CA ASP A 79 -1.75 10.61 -5.42
C ASP A 79 -2.61 9.85 -4.39
N ALA A 80 -3.80 9.43 -4.79
CA ALA A 80 -4.66 8.60 -3.95
C ALA A 80 -4.04 7.23 -3.67
N CYS A 81 -3.35 6.61 -4.65
CA CYS A 81 -2.65 5.34 -4.47
C CYS A 81 -1.49 5.47 -3.47
N GLU A 82 -0.70 6.54 -3.57
CA GLU A 82 0.37 6.83 -2.61
C GLU A 82 -0.18 7.00 -1.20
N LYS A 83 -1.24 7.79 -1.04
CA LYS A 83 -1.92 7.97 0.26
C LYS A 83 -2.46 6.68 0.82
N MET A 84 -3.02 5.82 -0.03
CA MET A 84 -3.53 4.51 0.37
C MET A 84 -2.42 3.61 0.90
N ILE A 85 -1.33 3.47 0.16
CA ILE A 85 -0.18 2.65 0.58
C ILE A 85 0.41 3.16 1.89
N LYS A 86 0.64 4.47 2.00
CA LYS A 86 1.11 5.10 3.24
C LYS A 86 0.17 4.84 4.41
N GLY A 87 -1.13 5.00 4.20
CA GLY A 87 -2.14 4.80 5.22
C GLY A 87 -2.18 3.36 5.73
N PHE A 88 -2.11 2.38 4.83
CA PHE A 88 -2.08 0.96 5.21
C PHE A 88 -0.79 0.59 5.95
N ILE A 89 0.36 1.05 5.49
CA ILE A 89 1.64 0.81 6.19
C ILE A 89 1.61 1.43 7.58
N HIS A 90 1.06 2.64 7.72
CA HIS A 90 0.91 3.30 9.01
C HIS A 90 -0.03 2.53 9.95
N LYS A 91 -1.16 2.03 9.44
CA LYS A 91 -2.11 1.18 10.16
C LYS A 91 -1.46 -0.06 10.77
N MET A 92 -0.48 -0.64 10.10
CA MET A 92 0.26 -1.80 10.58
C MET A 92 1.43 -1.45 11.51
N GLY A 93 1.54 -0.19 11.96
CA GLY A 93 2.63 0.27 12.82
C GLY A 93 3.95 0.52 12.08
N GLY A 94 3.91 0.54 10.73
CA GLY A 94 5.02 0.99 9.89
C GLY A 94 5.19 2.51 9.91
N GLY A 95 6.32 3.00 9.37
CA GLY A 95 6.55 4.45 9.25
C GLY A 95 7.07 5.13 10.51
N LYS A 96 7.44 4.39 11.55
CA LYS A 96 8.17 4.96 12.69
C LYS A 96 9.52 5.48 12.21
N LYS A 97 9.67 6.80 12.22
CA LYS A 97 10.95 7.46 11.94
C LYS A 97 11.78 7.47 13.21
N GLY A 98 12.98 6.92 13.15
CA GLY A 98 13.93 6.95 14.26
C GLY A 98 15.21 6.19 13.90
N LEU A 99 16.29 6.48 14.63
CA LEU A 99 17.61 5.87 14.41
C LEU A 99 17.58 4.33 14.51
N PHE A 100 16.60 3.77 15.23
CA PHE A 100 16.39 2.35 15.45
C PHE A 100 15.10 1.84 14.78
N ALA A 101 14.52 2.59 13.81
CA ALA A 101 13.36 2.12 13.06
C ALA A 101 13.74 0.89 12.23
N PRO A 102 12.91 -0.17 12.25
CA PRO A 102 13.20 -1.36 11.44
C PRO A 102 13.18 -0.99 9.96
N LYS A 103 14.11 -1.57 9.20
CA LYS A 103 14.14 -1.41 7.75
C LYS A 103 12.91 -2.09 7.15
N LEU A 104 12.11 -1.34 6.43
CA LEU A 104 10.92 -1.82 5.77
C LEU A 104 11.27 -2.33 4.37
N LYS A 105 11.07 -3.60 4.14
CA LYS A 105 11.21 -4.24 2.84
C LYS A 105 9.82 -4.55 2.29
N ILE A 106 9.55 -4.09 1.07
CA ILE A 106 8.25 -4.26 0.43
C ILE A 106 8.41 -5.03 -0.87
N VAL A 107 7.55 -6.02 -1.07
CA VAL A 107 7.36 -6.72 -2.34
C VAL A 107 5.98 -6.37 -2.85
N VAL A 108 5.85 -5.86 -4.06
CA VAL A 108 4.56 -5.51 -4.67
C VAL A 108 4.34 -6.32 -5.93
N GLY A 109 3.17 -6.96 -6.01
CA GLY A 109 2.68 -7.57 -7.23
C GLY A 109 2.19 -6.52 -8.21
N ILE A 110 2.72 -6.52 -9.43
CA ILE A 110 2.29 -5.65 -10.52
C ILE A 110 1.71 -6.45 -11.67
N SER A 111 0.70 -5.89 -12.34
CA SER A 111 0.11 -6.50 -13.51
C SER A 111 1.12 -6.60 -14.66
N LYS A 112 1.06 -7.68 -15.42
CA LYS A 112 1.90 -7.88 -16.61
C LYS A 112 1.71 -6.78 -17.67
N GLY A 113 0.54 -6.12 -17.67
CA GLY A 113 0.21 -5.01 -18.56
C GLY A 113 0.56 -3.63 -18.01
N SER A 114 1.20 -3.54 -16.85
CA SER A 114 1.54 -2.25 -16.25
C SER A 114 2.51 -1.46 -17.11
N THR A 115 2.21 -0.19 -17.32
CA THR A 115 3.07 0.73 -18.04
C THR A 115 4.30 1.13 -17.20
N PRO A 116 5.41 1.59 -17.83
CA PRO A 116 6.56 2.10 -17.08
C PRO A 116 6.21 3.23 -16.10
N VAL A 117 5.20 4.05 -16.42
CA VAL A 117 4.72 5.13 -15.56
C VAL A 117 4.04 4.58 -14.31
N GLU A 118 3.22 3.54 -14.45
CA GLU A 118 2.56 2.87 -13.33
C GLU A 118 3.57 2.16 -12.43
N VAL A 119 4.53 1.45 -13.01
CA VAL A 119 5.62 0.79 -12.27
C VAL A 119 6.38 1.81 -11.43
N ARG A 120 6.72 2.96 -12.03
CA ARG A 120 7.41 4.04 -11.33
C ARG A 120 6.54 4.63 -10.21
N ALA A 121 5.26 4.83 -10.46
CA ALA A 121 4.33 5.37 -9.46
C ALA A 121 4.21 4.45 -8.23
N VAL A 122 4.11 3.14 -8.44
CA VAL A 122 4.11 2.16 -7.34
C VAL A 122 5.42 2.23 -6.57
N ARG A 123 6.55 2.31 -7.27
CA ARG A 123 7.87 2.44 -6.65
C ARG A 123 7.94 3.70 -5.78
N ASP A 124 7.64 4.84 -6.35
CA ASP A 124 7.70 6.13 -5.66
C ASP A 124 6.75 6.14 -4.44
N SER A 125 5.56 5.58 -4.58
CA SER A 125 4.58 5.47 -3.48
C SER A 125 5.11 4.64 -2.32
N CYS A 126 5.74 3.51 -2.59
CA CYS A 126 6.31 2.64 -1.55
C CYS A 126 7.54 3.28 -0.90
N GLU A 127 8.40 3.93 -1.67
CA GLU A 127 9.56 4.65 -1.14
C GLU A 127 9.13 5.81 -0.24
N HIS A 128 8.14 6.60 -0.65
CA HIS A 128 7.56 7.67 0.17
C HIS A 128 6.84 7.15 1.41
N ALA A 129 6.32 5.92 1.36
CA ALA A 129 5.75 5.25 2.54
C ALA A 129 6.79 4.71 3.52
N GLY A 130 8.08 4.81 3.17
CA GLY A 130 9.20 4.45 4.03
C GLY A 130 9.85 3.10 3.70
N ALA A 131 9.60 2.54 2.51
CA ALA A 131 10.29 1.34 2.05
C ALA A 131 11.79 1.62 1.91
N HIS A 132 12.61 0.78 2.53
CA HIS A 132 14.06 0.80 2.40
C HIS A 132 14.50 -0.01 1.18
N ASP A 133 13.91 -1.20 1.03
CA ASP A 133 14.13 -2.10 -0.09
C ASP A 133 12.78 -2.39 -0.75
N LEU A 134 12.70 -2.27 -2.06
CA LEU A 134 11.49 -2.51 -2.83
C LEU A 134 11.75 -3.48 -3.97
N TYR A 135 10.89 -4.49 -4.07
CA TYR A 135 10.88 -5.47 -5.16
C TYR A 135 9.51 -5.46 -5.83
N LEU A 136 9.52 -5.31 -7.14
CA LEU A 136 8.32 -5.39 -7.97
C LEU A 136 8.35 -6.73 -8.71
N ILE A 137 7.30 -7.52 -8.55
CA ILE A 137 7.16 -8.82 -9.22
C ILE A 137 5.89 -8.84 -10.07
N HIS A 138 5.96 -9.48 -11.22
CA HIS A 138 4.78 -9.67 -12.04
C HIS A 138 3.84 -10.72 -11.41
N GLU A 139 2.55 -10.43 -11.33
CA GLU A 139 1.53 -11.30 -10.72
C GLU A 139 1.60 -12.78 -11.19
N PRO A 140 1.83 -13.09 -12.48
CA PRO A 140 1.99 -14.47 -12.91
C PRO A 140 3.14 -15.21 -12.26
N MET A 141 4.22 -14.50 -11.91
CA MET A 141 5.36 -15.10 -11.18
C MET A 141 5.03 -15.30 -9.70
N ALA A 142 4.27 -14.39 -9.11
CA ALA A 142 3.80 -14.52 -7.73
C ALA A 142 2.88 -15.74 -7.57
N SER A 143 1.97 -15.97 -8.52
CA SER A 143 1.08 -17.13 -8.55
C SER A 143 1.84 -18.45 -8.76
N ALA A 144 2.97 -18.44 -9.45
CA ALA A 144 3.81 -19.63 -9.67
C ALA A 144 4.67 -19.99 -8.44
N LEU A 145 4.91 -19.02 -7.54
CA LEU A 145 5.70 -19.20 -6.32
C LEU A 145 4.85 -19.48 -5.07
N GLY A 146 3.52 -19.34 -5.22
CA GLY A 146 2.52 -19.61 -4.16
C GLY A 146 1.99 -21.07 -4.20
#